data_7f53767fc0bbd595e58aea2aa0dcf33d
#
_entry.id   7f53767fc0bbd595e58aea2aa0dcf33d
#
_cell.length_a   1.000
_cell.length_b   1.000
_cell.length_c   1.000
_cell.angle_alpha   90.00
_cell.angle_beta   90.00
_cell.angle_gamma   90.00
#
_symmetry.space_group_name_H-M   'P 1'
#
loop_
_entity.id
_entity.type
_entity.pdbx_description
1 polymer ?
#
loop_
_entity_poly.entity_id
_entity_poly.type
_entity_poly.pdbx_seq_one_letter_code
_entity_poly.pdbx_strand_id
1 'polypeptide(L)'
;MTSNYQEIKTPKAVTTESDKKISDGYLEIHRYRISHEKYDGNQTPILCREVMDRGSVGAVIPFDPIRQELILIEQFRIGAWAAGWPQPWLLECVAGIVEEGETAEEVVCREAQEEAGCEILQLEPIAKYFSTPGACTELVSLFCGRIDSTGLGGIHGLETEHEDI
;
A
#
# COMPACT_ATOMS: atom_id res chain seq x y z
N MET A 1 17.68 26.64 10.28
CA MET A 1 18.21 25.49 9.50
C MET A 1 17.64 25.61 8.10
N THR A 2 18.43 26.02 7.12
CA THR A 2 18.01 26.10 5.72
C THR A 2 17.96 24.67 5.18
N SER A 3 16.77 24.18 4.92
CA SER A 3 16.55 22.88 4.26
C SER A 3 17.09 22.97 2.84
N ASN A 4 18.21 22.31 2.57
CA ASN A 4 18.69 22.06 1.22
C ASN A 4 17.83 20.95 0.58
N TYR A 5 16.59 21.27 0.26
CA TYR A 5 15.86 20.43 -0.69
C TYR A 5 16.52 20.62 -2.05
N GLN A 6 17.29 19.63 -2.50
CA GLN A 6 17.67 19.56 -3.90
C GLN A 6 16.37 19.48 -4.72
N GLU A 7 16.32 20.32 -5.74
CA GLU A 7 15.21 20.31 -6.70
C GLU A 7 15.03 18.89 -7.24
N ILE A 8 13.83 18.31 -7.03
CA ILE A 8 13.52 16.95 -7.51
C ILE A 8 13.56 16.98 -9.03
N LYS A 9 14.58 16.39 -9.61
CA LYS A 9 14.69 16.27 -11.08
C LYS A 9 13.71 15.22 -11.58
N THR A 10 12.75 15.66 -12.36
CA THR A 10 11.91 14.76 -13.15
C THR A 10 12.62 14.45 -14.46
N PRO A 11 12.73 13.17 -14.89
CA PRO A 11 13.30 12.83 -16.19
C PRO A 11 12.46 13.51 -17.29
N LYS A 12 13.13 14.21 -18.21
CA LYS A 12 12.47 14.92 -19.32
C LYS A 12 11.87 13.96 -20.33
N ALA A 13 12.41 12.75 -20.43
CA ALA A 13 11.93 11.74 -21.35
C ALA A 13 12.08 10.33 -20.74
N VAL A 14 10.98 9.60 -20.77
CA VAL A 14 10.93 8.14 -20.58
C VAL A 14 10.36 7.56 -21.86
N THR A 15 11.07 6.64 -22.50
CA THR A 15 10.62 5.97 -23.71
C THR A 15 10.31 4.52 -23.41
N THR A 16 9.09 4.09 -23.70
CA THR A 16 8.68 2.68 -23.61
C THR A 16 8.79 2.05 -24.99
N GLU A 17 9.71 1.10 -25.14
CA GLU A 17 9.85 0.28 -26.35
C GLU A 17 8.78 -0.82 -26.39
N SER A 18 8.51 -1.44 -25.27
CA SER A 18 7.42 -2.41 -25.11
C SER A 18 6.95 -2.53 -23.68
N ASP A 19 5.69 -2.89 -23.54
CA ASP A 19 5.01 -3.34 -22.32
C ASP A 19 4.31 -4.67 -22.65
N LYS A 20 4.57 -5.70 -21.85
CA LYS A 20 3.98 -7.03 -22.03
C LYS A 20 3.57 -7.62 -20.70
N LYS A 21 2.28 -7.94 -20.56
CA LYS A 21 1.82 -8.78 -19.45
C LYS A 21 2.42 -10.18 -19.60
N ILE A 22 3.08 -10.66 -18.54
CA ILE A 22 3.81 -11.94 -18.53
C ILE A 22 3.29 -12.93 -17.49
N SER A 23 2.31 -12.55 -16.69
CA SER A 23 1.62 -13.43 -15.74
C SER A 23 0.25 -13.83 -16.27
N ASP A 24 -0.19 -15.01 -15.89
CA ASP A 24 -1.54 -15.54 -16.13
C ASP A 24 -2.27 -15.92 -14.82
N GLY A 25 -1.67 -15.56 -13.65
CA GLY A 25 -2.21 -15.81 -12.32
C GLY A 25 -2.92 -14.59 -11.71
N TYR A 26 -3.15 -14.67 -10.39
CA TYR A 26 -3.77 -13.62 -9.60
C TYR A 26 -3.01 -12.28 -9.67
N LEU A 27 -1.68 -12.35 -9.64
CA LEU A 27 -0.85 -11.15 -9.74
C LEU A 27 -0.64 -10.76 -11.20
N GLU A 28 -0.88 -9.50 -11.50
CA GLU A 28 -0.58 -8.93 -12.80
C GLU A 28 0.88 -8.45 -12.82
N ILE A 29 1.70 -9.08 -13.69
CA ILE A 29 3.11 -8.76 -13.84
C ILE A 29 3.37 -8.33 -15.28
N HIS A 30 3.96 -7.14 -15.43
CA HIS A 30 4.35 -6.58 -16.70
C HIS A 30 5.87 -6.60 -16.88
N ARG A 31 6.31 -6.90 -18.10
CA ARG A 31 7.72 -6.73 -18.51
C ARG A 31 7.83 -5.54 -19.43
N TYR A 32 8.48 -4.50 -18.91
CA TYR A 32 8.77 -3.28 -19.62
C TYR A 32 10.17 -3.30 -20.25
N ARG A 33 10.28 -2.79 -21.47
CA ARG A 33 11.55 -2.38 -22.08
C ARG A 33 11.50 -0.86 -22.22
N ILE A 34 12.31 -0.17 -21.41
CA ILE A 34 12.30 1.29 -21.30
C ILE A 34 13.71 1.87 -21.40
N SER A 35 13.80 3.12 -21.81
CA SER A 35 14.96 3.97 -21.53
C SER A 35 14.50 5.26 -20.87
N HIS A 36 15.36 5.85 -20.04
CA HIS A 36 15.06 7.12 -19.39
C HIS A 36 16.30 8.04 -19.36
N GLU A 37 16.05 9.33 -19.19
CA GLU A 37 17.11 10.30 -19.00
C GLU A 37 17.79 10.09 -17.64
N LYS A 38 19.11 10.13 -17.61
CA LYS A 38 19.96 10.14 -16.43
C LYS A 38 20.17 11.56 -15.90
N TYR A 39 20.72 11.70 -14.70
CA TYR A 39 21.04 13.00 -14.12
C TYR A 39 22.07 13.82 -14.93
N ASP A 40 22.91 13.15 -15.72
CA ASP A 40 23.88 13.77 -16.62
C ASP A 40 23.29 14.24 -17.96
N GLY A 41 21.99 14.01 -18.18
CA GLY A 41 21.24 14.36 -19.39
C GLY A 41 21.34 13.33 -20.51
N ASN A 42 22.16 12.26 -20.35
CA ASN A 42 22.24 11.18 -21.31
C ASN A 42 21.10 10.17 -21.11
N GLN A 43 20.73 9.45 -22.16
CA GLN A 43 19.78 8.35 -22.06
C GLN A 43 20.44 7.08 -21.54
N THR A 44 19.69 6.27 -20.79
CA THR A 44 20.09 4.90 -20.49
C THR A 44 20.04 4.04 -21.76
N PRO A 45 20.75 2.92 -21.84
CA PRO A 45 20.38 1.87 -22.78
C PRO A 45 18.98 1.35 -22.47
N ILE A 46 18.41 0.53 -23.36
CA ILE A 46 17.14 -0.13 -23.09
C ILE A 46 17.29 -1.06 -21.87
N LEU A 47 16.51 -0.78 -20.84
CA LEU A 47 16.44 -1.55 -19.61
C LEU A 47 15.24 -2.49 -19.67
N CYS A 48 15.41 -3.73 -19.24
CA CYS A 48 14.32 -4.65 -19.03
C CYS A 48 13.96 -4.68 -17.54
N ARG A 49 12.69 -4.46 -17.22
CA ARG A 49 12.17 -4.47 -15.82
C ARG A 49 10.86 -5.23 -15.76
N GLU A 50 10.68 -5.95 -14.67
CA GLU A 50 9.41 -6.57 -14.34
C GLU A 50 8.77 -5.79 -13.19
N VAL A 51 7.49 -5.52 -13.34
CA VAL A 51 6.71 -4.71 -12.39
C VAL A 51 5.41 -5.43 -12.10
N MET A 52 5.12 -5.62 -10.83
CA MET A 52 3.83 -6.10 -10.36
C MET A 52 2.85 -4.92 -10.30
N ASP A 53 1.72 -5.04 -10.98
CA ASP A 53 0.64 -4.07 -10.90
C ASP A 53 -0.30 -4.43 -9.75
N ARG A 54 -0.39 -3.55 -8.75
CA ARG A 54 -1.23 -3.73 -7.55
C ARG A 54 -2.23 -2.60 -7.35
N GLY A 55 -2.10 -1.52 -8.13
CA GLY A 55 -2.97 -0.36 -7.99
C GLY A 55 -2.71 0.45 -6.71
N SER A 56 -3.75 1.12 -6.23
CA SER A 56 -3.69 1.96 -5.04
C SER A 56 -4.25 1.24 -3.82
N VAL A 57 -3.73 1.61 -2.64
CA VAL A 57 -4.17 1.09 -1.34
C VAL A 57 -4.50 2.25 -0.41
N GLY A 58 -5.62 2.15 0.30
CA GLY A 58 -5.92 2.96 1.47
C GLY A 58 -5.46 2.22 2.72
N ALA A 59 -4.71 2.89 3.60
CA ALA A 59 -4.28 2.33 4.88
C ALA A 59 -4.57 3.32 6.01
N VAL A 60 -5.01 2.84 7.16
CA VAL A 60 -5.34 3.66 8.32
C VAL A 60 -4.78 3.08 9.60
N ILE A 61 -4.25 3.96 10.45
CA ILE A 61 -3.93 3.66 11.85
C ILE A 61 -5.08 4.20 12.70
N PRO A 62 -6.01 3.34 13.18
CA PRO A 62 -7.07 3.77 14.07
C PRO A 62 -6.49 4.13 15.44
N PHE A 63 -6.77 5.34 15.92
CA PHE A 63 -6.24 5.88 17.17
C PHE A 63 -7.34 6.45 18.06
N ASP A 64 -7.39 5.99 19.30
CA ASP A 64 -8.23 6.59 20.35
C ASP A 64 -7.40 7.60 21.16
N PRO A 65 -7.66 8.91 21.00
CA PRO A 65 -6.90 9.94 21.71
C PRO A 65 -7.24 10.05 23.20
N ILE A 66 -8.38 9.49 23.63
CA ILE A 66 -8.80 9.53 25.04
C ILE A 66 -8.10 8.42 25.82
N ARG A 67 -8.08 7.20 25.25
CA ARG A 67 -7.45 6.02 25.86
C ARG A 67 -5.96 5.92 25.53
N GLN A 68 -5.48 6.67 24.55
CA GLN A 68 -4.12 6.60 24.02
C GLN A 68 -3.79 5.19 23.48
N GLU A 69 -4.73 4.62 22.74
CA GLU A 69 -4.65 3.27 22.17
C GLU A 69 -4.64 3.31 20.64
N LEU A 70 -3.88 2.40 20.03
CA LEU A 70 -3.92 2.11 18.61
C LEU A 70 -4.59 0.75 18.42
N ILE A 71 -5.39 0.62 17.36
CA ILE A 71 -5.87 -0.67 16.89
C ILE A 71 -4.97 -1.13 15.75
N LEU A 72 -4.44 -2.33 15.89
CA LEU A 72 -3.70 -3.03 14.84
C LEU A 72 -4.38 -4.38 14.59
N ILE A 73 -4.28 -4.85 13.38
CA ILE A 73 -4.75 -6.19 13.00
C ILE A 73 -3.56 -7.15 12.99
N GLU A 74 -3.81 -8.42 13.27
CA GLU A 74 -2.84 -9.50 13.06
C GLU A 74 -3.35 -10.41 11.97
N GLN A 75 -2.62 -10.55 10.88
CA GLN A 75 -3.04 -11.30 9.70
C GLN A 75 -1.92 -12.20 9.17
N PHE A 76 -2.29 -13.41 8.68
CA PHE A 76 -1.34 -14.29 8.01
C PHE A 76 -0.93 -13.72 6.66
N ARG A 77 0.38 -13.56 6.44
CA ARG A 77 0.93 -13.05 5.19
C ARG A 77 1.79 -14.08 4.47
N ILE A 78 1.27 -14.57 3.34
CA ILE A 78 1.95 -15.56 2.48
C ILE A 78 3.36 -15.09 2.08
N GLY A 79 3.55 -13.78 1.86
CA GLY A 79 4.87 -13.22 1.52
C GLY A 79 5.90 -13.41 2.62
N ALA A 80 5.51 -13.22 3.88
CA ALA A 80 6.37 -13.46 5.03
C ALA A 80 6.69 -14.95 5.18
N TRP A 81 5.70 -15.81 5.00
CA TRP A 81 5.89 -17.26 5.03
C TRP A 81 6.83 -17.73 3.91
N ALA A 82 6.61 -17.27 2.68
CA ALA A 82 7.45 -17.63 1.53
C ALA A 82 8.89 -17.12 1.65
N ALA A 83 9.11 -16.01 2.36
CA ALA A 83 10.43 -15.50 2.70
C ALA A 83 11.13 -16.31 3.81
N GLY A 84 10.49 -17.32 4.39
CA GLY A 84 11.02 -18.09 5.51
C GLY A 84 11.02 -17.32 6.83
N TRP A 85 10.18 -16.27 6.96
CA TRP A 85 10.05 -15.53 8.20
C TRP A 85 9.42 -16.44 9.28
N PRO A 86 9.98 -16.52 10.50
CA PRO A 86 9.53 -17.49 11.51
C PRO A 86 8.13 -17.21 12.04
N GLN A 87 7.64 -15.98 11.93
CA GLN A 87 6.31 -15.55 12.37
C GLN A 87 5.55 -14.88 11.19
N PRO A 88 4.80 -15.66 10.39
CA PRO A 88 4.09 -15.12 9.22
C PRO A 88 2.78 -14.39 9.57
N TRP A 89 2.33 -14.46 10.82
CA TRP A 89 1.28 -13.60 11.35
C TRP A 89 1.89 -12.25 11.70
N LEU A 90 1.52 -11.21 10.95
CA LEU A 90 2.10 -9.88 11.08
C LEU A 90 1.10 -8.91 11.71
N LEU A 91 1.63 -8.01 12.57
CA LEU A 91 0.87 -6.85 13.03
C LEU A 91 0.94 -5.77 11.98
N GLU A 92 -0.23 -5.31 11.53
CA GLU A 92 -0.38 -4.33 10.46
C GLU A 92 -1.40 -3.26 10.83
N CYS A 93 -1.37 -2.14 10.12
CA CYS A 93 -2.50 -1.22 10.12
C CYS A 93 -3.60 -1.77 9.21
N VAL A 94 -4.84 -1.38 9.46
CA VAL A 94 -5.98 -1.70 8.59
C VAL A 94 -5.71 -1.15 7.19
N ALA A 95 -5.93 -1.95 6.14
CA ALA A 95 -5.67 -1.53 4.77
C ALA A 95 -6.44 -2.34 3.73
N GLY A 96 -6.91 -1.66 2.68
CA GLY A 96 -7.59 -2.30 1.54
C GLY A 96 -7.20 -1.71 0.20
N ILE A 97 -7.48 -2.47 -0.86
CA ILE A 97 -7.28 -2.06 -2.25
C ILE A 97 -8.37 -1.06 -2.63
N VAL A 98 -7.97 0.02 -3.29
CA VAL A 98 -8.89 1.01 -3.84
C VAL A 98 -9.42 0.47 -5.17
N GLU A 99 -10.69 0.12 -5.20
CA GLU A 99 -11.36 -0.35 -6.39
C GLU A 99 -11.79 0.80 -7.31
N GLU A 100 -12.23 0.47 -8.53
CA GLU A 100 -12.69 1.48 -9.49
C GLU A 100 -13.93 2.21 -8.96
N GLY A 101 -13.80 3.53 -8.83
CA GLY A 101 -14.87 4.40 -8.34
C GLY A 101 -14.82 4.69 -6.84
N GLU A 102 -13.91 4.06 -6.09
CA GLU A 102 -13.69 4.34 -4.67
C GLU A 102 -12.57 5.38 -4.46
N THR A 103 -12.65 6.09 -3.36
CA THR A 103 -11.55 6.91 -2.81
C THR A 103 -10.81 6.12 -1.72
N ALA A 104 -9.55 6.47 -1.46
CA ALA A 104 -8.80 5.85 -0.38
C ALA A 104 -9.44 6.07 1.00
N GLU A 105 -10.11 7.22 1.18
CA GLU A 105 -10.86 7.57 2.38
C GLU A 105 -12.08 6.65 2.60
N GLU A 106 -12.80 6.32 1.54
CA GLU A 106 -13.94 5.38 1.60
C GLU A 106 -13.46 3.97 1.94
N VAL A 107 -12.39 3.52 1.28
CA VAL A 107 -11.78 2.20 1.53
C VAL A 107 -11.37 2.05 2.99
N VAL A 108 -10.63 3.00 3.56
CA VAL A 108 -10.16 2.85 4.96
C VAL A 108 -11.29 2.87 5.98
N CYS A 109 -12.39 3.54 5.69
CA CYS A 109 -13.57 3.49 6.55
C CYS A 109 -14.28 2.13 6.48
N ARG A 110 -14.39 1.55 5.28
CA ARG A 110 -14.98 0.23 5.06
C ARG A 110 -14.12 -0.86 5.71
N GLU A 111 -12.82 -0.88 5.42
CA GLU A 111 -11.88 -1.88 5.94
C GLU A 111 -11.74 -1.80 7.48
N ALA A 112 -11.77 -0.60 8.06
CA ALA A 112 -11.75 -0.46 9.52
C ALA A 112 -12.95 -1.15 10.19
N GLN A 113 -14.10 -1.15 9.53
CA GLN A 113 -15.28 -1.86 10.01
C GLN A 113 -15.16 -3.38 9.79
N GLU A 114 -14.65 -3.81 8.63
CA GLU A 114 -14.56 -5.23 8.24
C GLU A 114 -13.44 -5.96 8.99
N GLU A 115 -12.24 -5.36 9.07
CA GLU A 115 -11.05 -5.98 9.65
C GLU A 115 -10.88 -5.74 11.17
N ALA A 116 -11.45 -4.68 11.72
CA ALA A 116 -11.25 -4.30 13.12
C ALA A 116 -12.55 -3.98 13.89
N GLY A 117 -13.71 -4.04 13.24
CA GLY A 117 -14.99 -3.71 13.85
C GLY A 117 -15.08 -2.26 14.36
N CYS A 118 -14.25 -1.34 13.86
CA CYS A 118 -14.17 0.02 14.36
C CYS A 118 -14.72 1.07 13.39
N GLU A 119 -15.40 2.07 13.95
CA GLU A 119 -15.92 3.21 13.20
C GLU A 119 -14.89 4.34 13.21
N ILE A 120 -14.55 4.84 12.02
CA ILE A 120 -13.67 6.02 11.86
C ILE A 120 -14.52 7.29 12.01
N LEU A 121 -14.25 8.07 13.06
CA LEU A 121 -14.96 9.32 13.38
C LEU A 121 -14.37 10.53 12.63
N GLN A 122 -13.07 10.50 12.33
CA GLN A 122 -12.34 11.55 11.63
C GLN A 122 -11.09 10.96 11.00
N LEU A 123 -10.76 11.39 9.78
CA LEU A 123 -9.54 11.01 9.08
C LEU A 123 -8.58 12.19 8.94
N GLU A 124 -7.30 11.92 9.20
CA GLU A 124 -6.21 12.86 8.97
C GLU A 124 -5.16 12.19 8.07
N PRO A 125 -4.80 12.78 6.92
CA PRO A 125 -3.79 12.20 6.05
C PRO A 125 -2.40 12.30 6.69
N ILE A 126 -1.63 11.20 6.62
CA ILE A 126 -0.25 11.16 7.10
C ILE A 126 0.73 11.26 5.94
N ALA A 127 0.61 10.35 4.96
CA ALA A 127 1.55 10.25 3.86
C ALA A 127 0.92 9.56 2.65
N LYS A 128 1.55 9.78 1.49
CA LYS A 128 1.31 9.01 0.27
C LYS A 128 2.66 8.54 -0.27
N TYR A 129 2.81 7.22 -0.46
CA TYR A 129 4.09 6.64 -0.83
C TYR A 129 3.94 5.33 -1.61
N PHE A 130 4.96 4.97 -2.37
CA PHE A 130 5.04 3.64 -2.97
C PHE A 130 5.66 2.65 -1.98
N SER A 131 5.02 1.51 -1.77
CA SER A 131 5.49 0.46 -0.85
C SER A 131 6.80 -0.17 -1.31
N THR A 132 6.91 -0.45 -2.62
CA THR A 132 8.07 -1.10 -3.22
C THR A 132 8.34 -0.55 -4.64
N PRO A 133 8.76 0.73 -4.77
CA PRO A 133 8.78 1.45 -6.05
C PRO A 133 9.72 0.85 -7.11
N GLY A 134 10.62 -0.05 -6.73
CA GLY A 134 11.52 -0.74 -7.66
C GLY A 134 10.86 -1.87 -8.44
N ALA A 135 9.72 -2.39 -7.99
CA ALA A 135 9.11 -3.58 -8.57
C ALA A 135 7.57 -3.64 -8.50
N CYS A 136 6.92 -2.64 -7.90
CA CYS A 136 5.47 -2.63 -7.68
C CYS A 136 4.89 -1.25 -7.93
N THR A 137 3.66 -1.21 -8.49
CA THR A 137 2.90 0.04 -8.68
C THR A 137 2.15 0.47 -7.43
N GLU A 138 2.13 -0.33 -6.37
CA GLU A 138 1.34 -0.07 -5.18
C GLU A 138 1.62 1.28 -4.54
N LEU A 139 0.62 2.17 -4.63
CA LEU A 139 0.63 3.50 -4.05
C LEU A 139 -0.26 3.52 -2.81
N VAL A 140 0.36 3.65 -1.64
CA VAL A 140 -0.33 3.67 -0.35
C VAL A 140 -0.69 5.10 0.04
N SER A 141 -1.98 5.33 0.34
CA SER A 141 -2.48 6.53 1.01
C SER A 141 -2.71 6.20 2.48
N LEU A 142 -1.83 6.69 3.36
CA LEU A 142 -1.85 6.40 4.78
C LEU A 142 -2.54 7.52 5.56
N PHE A 143 -3.44 7.12 6.46
CA PHE A 143 -4.22 8.01 7.32
C PHE A 143 -4.05 7.65 8.80
N CYS A 144 -4.33 8.63 9.68
CA CYS A 144 -4.68 8.40 11.07
C CYS A 144 -6.21 8.52 11.19
N GLY A 145 -6.86 7.51 11.73
CA GLY A 145 -8.30 7.50 11.96
C GLY A 145 -8.62 7.69 13.44
N ARG A 146 -9.31 8.77 13.82
CA ARG A 146 -9.81 8.92 15.19
C ARG A 146 -10.95 7.94 15.42
N ILE A 147 -10.89 7.21 16.54
CA ILE A 147 -11.89 6.22 16.94
C ILE A 147 -12.26 6.35 18.43
N ASP A 148 -13.27 5.59 18.86
CA ASP A 148 -13.47 5.16 20.26
C ASP A 148 -13.14 3.67 20.34
N SER A 149 -12.10 3.30 21.06
CA SER A 149 -11.64 1.93 21.19
C SER A 149 -12.43 1.09 22.22
N THR A 150 -13.48 1.66 22.81
CA THR A 150 -14.26 0.99 23.87
C THR A 150 -14.91 -0.29 23.35
N GLY A 151 -14.48 -1.43 23.87
CA GLY A 151 -15.05 -2.73 23.56
C GLY A 151 -14.61 -3.32 22.22
N LEU A 152 -13.62 -2.71 21.54
CA LEU A 152 -13.03 -3.25 20.33
C LEU A 152 -12.09 -4.42 20.63
N GLY A 153 -11.89 -5.25 19.61
CA GLY A 153 -11.06 -6.46 19.63
C GLY A 153 -11.87 -7.70 19.30
N GLY A 154 -11.19 -8.80 19.08
CA GLY A 154 -11.83 -10.07 18.72
C GLY A 154 -11.26 -10.58 17.38
N ILE A 155 -11.98 -11.50 16.75
CA ILE A 155 -11.66 -12.04 15.43
C ILE A 155 -12.61 -11.40 14.44
N HIS A 156 -12.08 -10.86 13.38
CA HIS A 156 -12.77 -10.16 12.29
C HIS A 156 -12.35 -10.74 10.94
N GLY A 157 -12.66 -10.06 9.87
CA GLY A 157 -12.43 -10.47 8.49
C GLY A 157 -13.68 -11.02 7.83
N LEU A 158 -13.63 -11.21 6.53
CA LEU A 158 -14.74 -11.73 5.73
C LEU A 158 -14.62 -13.24 5.55
N GLU A 159 -15.64 -13.99 5.96
CA GLU A 159 -15.72 -15.46 5.79
C GLU A 159 -15.55 -15.88 4.32
N THR A 160 -16.02 -15.02 3.38
CA THR A 160 -15.89 -15.24 1.94
C THR A 160 -14.46 -15.15 1.43
N GLU A 161 -13.58 -14.48 2.15
CA GLU A 161 -12.16 -14.30 1.82
C GLU A 161 -11.26 -15.28 2.58
N HIS A 162 -11.86 -16.11 3.44
CA HIS A 162 -11.14 -17.05 4.31
C HIS A 162 -10.10 -16.36 5.19
N GLU A 163 -10.41 -15.16 5.65
CA GLU A 163 -9.54 -14.37 6.51
C GLU A 163 -9.96 -14.49 7.98
N ASP A 164 -8.96 -14.77 8.81
CA ASP A 164 -9.00 -14.59 10.26
C ASP A 164 -8.08 -13.39 10.56
N ILE A 165 -8.67 -12.29 10.98
CA ILE A 165 -7.97 -11.02 11.25
C ILE A 165 -8.22 -10.61 12.70
#